data_f5349f95f00dd4100ec88c75a21a344d
#
_entry.id   f5349f95f00dd4100ec88c75a21a344d
#
_cell.length_a   1.000
_cell.length_b   1.000
_cell.length_c   1.000
_cell.angle_alpha   90.00
_cell.angle_beta   90.00
_cell.angle_gamma   90.00
#
_symmetry.space_group_name_H-M   'P 1'
#
loop_
_entity.id
_entity.type
_entity.pdbx_description
1 polymer ?
#
loop_
_entity_poly.entity_id
_entity_poly.type
_entity_poly.pdbx_seq_one_letter_code
_entity_poly.pdbx_strand_id
1 'polypeptide(L)'
;PYSYLLESVQGGEKWGRYSIIGLPCRTVLRAFEHQVMVSIDGQQTEQHDCEDPLAFVEAFKERYQVAPIAGLPRFNGGLVGYFAYDCMRYVERKLAKCPNPDPLGNPDILLMVSDAVVVFDNLAGKLHAIVLADPGETDAYERGQARLQELMEQLRQPITPRRGLDFSGLDEIAEPSFRSSFSREDYERAVDTI
;
A
#
# COMPACT_ATOMS: atom_id res chain seq x y z
N PRO A 1 8.29 -2.55 -7.69
CA PRO A 1 7.68 -3.27 -6.59
C PRO A 1 7.42 -2.28 -5.45
N TYR A 2 6.42 -2.57 -4.60
CA TYR A 2 6.04 -1.73 -3.47
C TYR A 2 5.68 -0.28 -3.83
N SER A 3 4.91 -0.12 -4.87
CA SER A 3 4.27 1.13 -5.28
C SER A 3 2.76 0.94 -5.28
N TYR A 4 2.00 2.04 -5.27
CA TYR A 4 0.55 1.97 -5.22
C TYR A 4 -0.09 3.14 -5.97
N LEU A 5 -1.34 2.95 -6.37
CA LEU A 5 -2.22 3.98 -6.90
C LEU A 5 -3.50 3.97 -6.07
N LEU A 6 -3.84 5.11 -5.49
CA LEU A 6 -5.12 5.33 -4.81
C LEU A 6 -5.93 6.33 -5.61
N GLU A 7 -7.08 5.89 -6.07
CA GLU A 7 -8.04 6.73 -6.78
C GLU A 7 -9.39 6.68 -6.06
N SER A 8 -9.96 7.83 -5.81
CA SER A 8 -11.30 7.93 -5.25
C SER A 8 -12.30 8.18 -6.37
N VAL A 9 -13.32 7.31 -6.47
CA VAL A 9 -14.44 7.49 -7.37
C VAL A 9 -15.71 7.55 -6.52
N GLN A 10 -16.42 8.67 -6.54
CA GLN A 10 -17.73 8.79 -5.90
C GLN A 10 -18.83 8.63 -6.95
N GLY A 11 -19.61 7.54 -6.83
CA GLY A 11 -20.92 7.39 -7.41
C GLY A 11 -21.02 7.73 -8.90
N GLY A 12 -20.34 7.00 -9.77
CA GLY A 12 -20.58 6.94 -11.20
C GLY A 12 -20.21 8.18 -12.05
N GLU A 13 -20.26 9.40 -11.51
CA GLU A 13 -20.02 10.62 -12.28
C GLU A 13 -19.19 11.71 -11.56
N LYS A 14 -18.92 11.54 -10.27
CA LYS A 14 -18.10 12.50 -9.52
C LYS A 14 -16.73 11.91 -9.22
N TRP A 15 -15.74 12.46 -9.85
CA TRP A 15 -14.32 12.13 -9.61
C TRP A 15 -13.96 12.49 -8.17
N GLY A 16 -13.24 11.60 -7.50
CA GLY A 16 -12.64 11.94 -6.22
C GLY A 16 -11.64 13.08 -6.39
N ARG A 17 -11.48 13.88 -5.33
CA ARG A 17 -10.62 15.04 -5.38
C ARG A 17 -9.16 14.68 -5.67
N TYR A 18 -8.66 13.57 -5.11
CA TYR A 18 -7.25 13.22 -5.19
C TYR A 18 -7.04 11.87 -5.87
N SER A 19 -6.06 11.82 -6.77
CA SER A 19 -5.41 10.59 -7.22
C SER A 19 -3.99 10.61 -6.69
N ILE A 20 -3.57 9.52 -5.99
CA ILE A 20 -2.31 9.46 -5.28
C ILE A 20 -1.49 8.29 -5.81
N ILE A 21 -0.30 8.59 -6.30
CA ILE A 21 0.70 7.61 -6.73
C ILE A 21 1.78 7.54 -5.67
N GLY A 22 1.87 6.42 -4.97
CA GLY A 22 3.01 6.11 -4.12
C GLY A 22 4.15 5.55 -4.96
N LEU A 23 5.29 6.20 -4.89
CA LEU A 23 6.49 5.75 -5.59
C LEU A 23 7.08 4.51 -4.91
N PRO A 24 8.01 3.78 -5.56
CA PRO A 24 8.60 2.58 -4.98
C PRO A 24 9.19 2.84 -3.60
N CYS A 25 8.63 2.15 -2.59
CA CYS A 25 9.04 2.27 -1.20
C CYS A 25 10.25 1.37 -0.93
N ARG A 26 11.22 1.91 -0.20
CA ARG A 26 12.43 1.20 0.20
C ARG A 26 12.23 0.36 1.45
N THR A 27 11.47 0.89 2.41
CA THR A 27 11.22 0.28 3.71
C THR A 27 9.87 -0.41 3.73
N VAL A 28 9.87 -1.70 4.10
CA VAL A 28 8.67 -2.54 4.17
C VAL A 28 8.66 -3.30 5.48
N LEU A 29 7.55 -3.18 6.21
CA LEU A 29 7.24 -3.97 7.41
C LEU A 29 6.31 -5.11 7.03
N ARG A 30 6.60 -6.30 7.53
CA ARG A 30 5.73 -7.49 7.43
C ARG A 30 5.57 -8.13 8.79
N ALA A 31 4.37 -8.59 9.07
CA ALA A 31 4.11 -9.44 10.23
C ALA A 31 3.51 -10.77 9.78
N PHE A 32 4.01 -11.83 10.37
CA PHE A 32 3.50 -13.20 10.24
C PHE A 32 3.27 -13.71 11.65
N GLU A 33 2.01 -13.94 12.03
CA GLU A 33 1.67 -14.27 13.40
C GLU A 33 2.33 -13.26 14.39
N HIS A 34 3.20 -13.73 15.25
CA HIS A 34 3.90 -12.91 16.27
C HIS A 34 5.29 -12.43 15.83
N GLN A 35 5.70 -12.66 14.59
CA GLN A 35 7.00 -12.25 14.09
C GLN A 35 6.86 -11.02 13.17
N VAL A 36 7.52 -9.94 13.54
CA VAL A 36 7.57 -8.71 12.74
C VAL A 36 8.96 -8.53 12.15
N MET A 37 9.00 -8.28 10.84
CA MET A 37 10.23 -8.06 10.08
C MET A 37 10.19 -6.72 9.37
N VAL A 38 11.29 -5.98 9.45
CA VAL A 38 11.50 -4.77 8.65
C VAL A 38 12.61 -5.01 7.65
N SER A 39 12.38 -4.63 6.41
CA SER A 39 13.39 -4.69 5.35
C SER A 39 13.56 -3.34 4.69
N ILE A 40 14.82 -3.00 4.35
CA ILE A 40 15.19 -1.79 3.60
C ILE A 40 15.90 -2.25 2.34
N ASP A 41 15.46 -1.74 1.18
CA ASP A 41 15.98 -2.12 -0.14
C ASP A 41 15.99 -3.65 -0.38
N GLY A 42 15.00 -4.34 0.18
CA GLY A 42 14.85 -5.79 0.09
C GLY A 42 15.75 -6.60 1.04
N GLN A 43 16.59 -5.95 1.82
CA GLN A 43 17.42 -6.60 2.87
C GLN A 43 16.71 -6.49 4.21
N GLN A 44 16.56 -7.61 4.93
CA GLN A 44 16.01 -7.60 6.27
C GLN A 44 16.97 -6.90 7.23
N THR A 45 16.48 -5.87 7.89
CA THR A 45 17.25 -5.04 8.84
C THR A 45 16.84 -5.26 10.28
N GLU A 46 15.57 -5.60 10.51
CA GLU A 46 15.06 -5.86 11.85
C GLU A 46 14.18 -7.11 11.84
N GLN A 47 14.22 -7.85 12.94
CA GLN A 47 13.30 -8.95 13.23
C GLN A 47 12.97 -8.96 14.71
N HIS A 48 11.68 -9.03 15.03
CA HIS A 48 11.18 -8.97 16.39
C HIS A 48 10.12 -10.05 16.60
N ASP A 49 10.22 -10.77 17.70
CA ASP A 49 9.13 -11.59 18.20
C ASP A 49 8.27 -10.74 19.13
N CYS A 50 7.02 -10.50 18.75
CA CYS A 50 6.11 -9.57 19.41
C CYS A 50 4.88 -10.32 19.92
N GLU A 51 4.51 -10.11 21.17
CA GLU A 51 3.22 -10.58 21.68
C GLU A 51 2.06 -9.86 20.99
N ASP A 52 2.23 -8.56 20.71
CA ASP A 52 1.25 -7.71 20.03
C ASP A 52 1.88 -7.00 18.81
N PRO A 53 1.73 -7.57 17.60
CA PRO A 53 2.20 -6.94 16.36
C PRO A 53 1.54 -5.59 16.05
N LEU A 54 0.30 -5.36 16.50
CA LEU A 54 -0.38 -4.07 16.29
C LEU A 54 0.26 -2.97 17.13
N ALA A 55 0.61 -3.26 18.39
CA ALA A 55 1.35 -2.33 19.23
C ALA A 55 2.75 -2.02 18.64
N PHE A 56 3.40 -3.01 18.03
CA PHE A 56 4.65 -2.78 17.31
C PHE A 56 4.46 -1.81 16.14
N VAL A 57 3.39 -1.98 15.34
CA VAL A 57 3.09 -1.09 14.21
C VAL A 57 2.86 0.35 14.70
N GLU A 58 2.15 0.56 15.81
CA GLU A 58 1.97 1.89 16.38
C GLU A 58 3.31 2.50 16.82
N ALA A 59 4.16 1.75 17.51
CA ALA A 59 5.50 2.20 17.89
C ALA A 59 6.41 2.45 16.68
N PHE A 60 6.26 1.65 15.63
CA PHE A 60 6.99 1.85 14.37
C PHE A 60 6.57 3.13 13.66
N LYS A 61 5.27 3.44 13.64
CA LYS A 61 4.72 4.67 13.09
C LYS A 61 5.27 5.92 13.78
N GLU A 62 5.46 5.87 15.11
CA GLU A 62 6.03 6.99 15.89
C GLU A 62 7.47 7.34 15.49
N ARG A 63 8.17 6.47 14.78
CA ARG A 63 9.51 6.77 14.22
C ARG A 63 9.46 7.81 13.11
N TYR A 64 8.27 8.02 12.49
CA TYR A 64 8.07 8.89 11.33
C TYR A 64 7.14 10.05 11.68
N GLN A 65 7.72 11.15 12.12
CA GLN A 65 6.98 12.38 12.42
C GLN A 65 7.20 13.39 11.32
N VAL A 66 6.15 13.67 10.55
CA VAL A 66 6.20 14.61 9.43
C VAL A 66 5.68 15.98 9.88
N ALA A 67 6.47 17.03 9.65
CA ALA A 67 6.05 18.39 9.93
C ALA A 67 4.87 18.81 9.03
N PRO A 68 3.79 19.36 9.59
CA PRO A 68 2.67 19.84 8.78
C PRO A 68 3.07 21.04 7.94
N ILE A 69 2.83 20.97 6.62
CA ILE A 69 3.09 22.08 5.70
C ILE A 69 1.76 22.56 5.13
N ALA A 70 1.48 23.85 5.33
CA ALA A 70 0.26 24.45 4.82
C ALA A 70 0.19 24.37 3.28
N GLY A 71 -0.97 24.01 2.75
CA GLY A 71 -1.19 23.92 1.30
C GLY A 71 -0.86 22.58 0.66
N LEU A 72 -0.26 21.65 1.39
CA LEU A 72 -0.11 20.27 0.93
C LEU A 72 -1.41 19.47 1.09
N PRO A 73 -1.62 18.43 0.27
CA PRO A 73 -2.66 17.45 0.47
C PRO A 73 -2.58 16.82 1.87
N ARG A 74 -3.72 16.37 2.42
CA ARG A 74 -3.77 15.71 3.73
C ARG A 74 -2.91 14.46 3.80
N PHE A 75 -2.85 13.72 2.70
CA PHE A 75 -1.94 12.59 2.58
C PHE A 75 -0.69 13.05 1.82
N ASN A 76 0.44 13.04 2.48
CA ASN A 76 1.73 13.46 1.96
C ASN A 76 2.85 12.44 2.23
N GLY A 77 2.48 11.20 2.57
CA GLY A 77 3.34 10.09 2.94
C GLY A 77 2.82 9.37 4.18
N GLY A 78 3.51 8.35 4.62
CA GLY A 78 3.15 7.55 5.79
C GLY A 78 3.20 6.05 5.54
N LEU A 79 2.49 5.27 6.33
CA LEU A 79 2.40 3.82 6.19
C LEU A 79 1.22 3.45 5.28
N VAL A 80 1.50 2.70 4.22
CA VAL A 80 0.49 2.24 3.25
C VAL A 80 0.63 0.75 3.04
N GLY A 81 -0.48 0.03 3.04
CA GLY A 81 -0.46 -1.42 2.84
C GLY A 81 -1.78 -2.05 3.27
N TYR A 82 -1.71 -3.23 3.85
CA TYR A 82 -2.90 -3.93 4.30
C TYR A 82 -2.72 -4.59 5.66
N PHE A 83 -3.85 -4.76 6.32
CA PHE A 83 -4.06 -5.66 7.44
C PHE A 83 -4.99 -6.76 6.95
N ALA A 84 -4.50 -8.00 6.92
CA ALA A 84 -5.31 -9.14 6.50
C ALA A 84 -6.43 -9.43 7.51
N TYR A 85 -7.39 -10.22 7.10
CA TYR A 85 -8.48 -10.64 7.98
C TYR A 85 -7.95 -11.34 9.25
N ASP A 86 -6.88 -12.09 9.13
CA ASP A 86 -6.27 -12.84 10.23
C ASP A 86 -5.68 -11.95 11.34
N CYS A 87 -5.53 -10.64 11.12
CA CYS A 87 -5.20 -9.69 12.19
C CYS A 87 -6.21 -9.69 13.34
N MET A 88 -7.44 -10.17 13.11
CA MET A 88 -8.42 -10.41 14.17
C MET A 88 -7.92 -11.34 15.27
N ARG A 89 -6.96 -12.21 14.95
CA ARG A 89 -6.34 -13.15 15.89
C ARG A 89 -5.49 -12.46 16.96
N TYR A 90 -4.95 -11.29 16.64
CA TYR A 90 -4.19 -10.47 17.59
C TYR A 90 -5.10 -9.82 18.65
N VAL A 91 -6.36 -9.56 18.28
CA VAL A 91 -7.33 -8.87 19.14
C VAL A 91 -8.25 -9.87 19.86
N GLU A 92 -8.77 -10.86 19.13
CA GLU A 92 -9.77 -11.80 19.64
C GLU A 92 -9.13 -13.12 20.07
N ARG A 93 -8.92 -13.29 21.36
CA ARG A 93 -8.26 -14.49 21.95
C ARG A 93 -8.90 -15.81 21.57
N LYS A 94 -10.23 -15.84 21.33
CA LYS A 94 -10.93 -17.04 20.91
C LYS A 94 -10.51 -17.51 19.52
N LEU A 95 -10.00 -16.59 18.70
CA LEU A 95 -9.54 -16.87 17.33
C LEU A 95 -8.02 -17.03 17.23
N ALA A 96 -7.27 -16.97 18.34
CA ALA A 96 -5.81 -16.96 18.35
C ALA A 96 -5.16 -18.17 17.64
N LYS A 97 -5.86 -19.32 17.61
CA LYS A 97 -5.38 -20.50 16.88
C LYS A 97 -6.05 -20.59 15.52
N CYS A 98 -5.24 -20.56 14.46
CA CYS A 98 -5.73 -20.85 13.12
C CYS A 98 -6.02 -22.35 13.01
N PRO A 99 -7.27 -22.79 12.71
CA PRO A 99 -7.59 -24.20 12.56
C PRO A 99 -7.09 -24.77 11.22
N ASN A 100 -6.84 -23.92 10.24
CA ASN A 100 -6.46 -24.32 8.89
C ASN A 100 -5.01 -23.92 8.60
N PRO A 101 -4.27 -24.70 7.81
CA PRO A 101 -2.95 -24.30 7.33
C PRO A 101 -3.11 -23.10 6.38
N ASP A 102 -2.14 -22.19 6.41
CA ASP A 102 -2.04 -21.12 5.42
C ASP A 102 -1.24 -21.62 4.20
N PRO A 103 -1.89 -21.93 3.06
CA PRO A 103 -1.21 -22.41 1.87
C PRO A 103 -0.52 -21.29 1.07
N LEU A 104 -0.81 -20.03 1.35
CA LEU A 104 -0.31 -18.88 0.60
C LEU A 104 0.92 -18.26 1.25
N GLY A 105 1.05 -18.36 2.57
CA GLY A 105 2.16 -17.77 3.31
C GLY A 105 2.23 -16.25 3.17
N ASN A 106 1.08 -15.59 3.05
CA ASN A 106 1.01 -14.14 2.97
C ASN A 106 1.17 -13.53 4.37
N PRO A 107 1.84 -12.37 4.50
CA PRO A 107 1.88 -11.69 5.78
C PRO A 107 0.49 -11.23 6.23
N ASP A 108 0.23 -11.31 7.54
CA ASP A 108 -0.97 -10.76 8.17
C ASP A 108 -1.00 -9.23 8.08
N ILE A 109 0.18 -8.62 8.16
CA ILE A 109 0.36 -7.17 7.97
C ILE A 109 1.49 -6.96 6.98
N LEU A 110 1.23 -6.14 5.97
CA LEU A 110 2.26 -5.61 5.08
C LEU A 110 2.08 -4.11 4.97
N LEU A 111 3.08 -3.36 5.43
CA LEU A 111 3.10 -1.90 5.37
C LEU A 111 4.37 -1.40 4.69
N MET A 112 4.19 -0.46 3.78
CA MET A 112 5.26 0.24 3.09
C MET A 112 5.42 1.63 3.71
N VAL A 113 6.64 2.06 3.97
CA VAL A 113 6.93 3.45 4.32
C VAL A 113 6.97 4.26 3.04
N SER A 114 5.92 5.04 2.83
CA SER A 114 5.77 5.89 1.65
C SER A 114 6.38 7.26 1.94
N ASP A 115 7.58 7.49 1.48
CA ASP A 115 8.36 8.70 1.65
C ASP A 115 8.38 9.59 0.40
N ALA A 116 7.87 9.09 -0.72
CA ALA A 116 7.75 9.84 -1.97
C ALA A 116 6.40 9.57 -2.65
N VAL A 117 5.65 10.64 -2.90
CA VAL A 117 4.31 10.54 -3.52
C VAL A 117 4.10 11.62 -4.56
N VAL A 118 3.30 11.29 -5.58
CA VAL A 118 2.75 12.26 -6.53
C VAL A 118 1.24 12.32 -6.34
N VAL A 119 0.73 13.50 -6.05
CA VAL A 119 -0.69 13.72 -5.78
C VAL A 119 -1.28 14.66 -6.82
N PHE A 120 -2.32 14.20 -7.50
CA PHE A 120 -3.15 15.03 -8.37
C PHE A 120 -4.33 15.56 -7.55
N ASP A 121 -4.43 16.87 -7.40
CA ASP A 121 -5.63 17.55 -6.91
C ASP A 121 -6.51 17.87 -8.12
N ASN A 122 -7.45 17.00 -8.42
CA ASN A 122 -8.35 17.11 -9.57
C ASN A 122 -9.25 18.35 -9.49
N LEU A 123 -9.58 18.80 -8.28
CA LEU A 123 -10.41 19.99 -8.06
C LEU A 123 -9.62 21.29 -8.32
N ALA A 124 -8.37 21.33 -7.86
CA ALA A 124 -7.52 22.50 -8.04
C ALA A 124 -6.72 22.50 -9.36
N GLY A 125 -6.75 21.38 -10.11
CA GLY A 125 -5.95 21.19 -11.31
C GLY A 125 -4.45 21.27 -11.03
N LYS A 126 -4.00 20.77 -9.87
CA LYS A 126 -2.62 20.83 -9.43
C LYS A 126 -2.02 19.46 -9.25
N LEU A 127 -0.72 19.36 -9.54
CA LEU A 127 0.10 18.20 -9.23
C LEU A 127 1.09 18.58 -8.13
N HIS A 128 1.16 17.77 -7.09
CA HIS A 128 2.13 17.89 -6.01
C HIS A 128 3.10 16.71 -6.08
N ALA A 129 4.39 16.96 -6.24
CA ALA A 129 5.44 15.98 -6.02
C ALA A 129 6.01 16.22 -4.63
N ILE A 130 5.98 15.22 -3.77
CA ILE A 130 6.36 15.33 -2.36
C ILE A 130 7.39 14.26 -2.07
N VAL A 131 8.50 14.66 -1.49
CA VAL A 131 9.55 13.76 -0.97
C VAL A 131 9.81 14.13 0.47
N LEU A 132 9.71 13.14 1.35
CA LEU A 132 10.04 13.29 2.75
C LEU A 132 11.55 13.03 2.93
N ALA A 133 12.21 13.86 3.72
CA ALA A 133 13.61 13.73 4.05
C ALA A 133 13.77 13.66 5.56
N ASP A 134 14.60 12.74 6.04
CA ASP A 134 14.92 12.61 7.46
C ASP A 134 16.04 13.59 7.82
N PRO A 135 15.79 14.62 8.64
CA PRO A 135 16.80 15.60 9.01
C PRO A 135 17.96 15.04 9.83
N GLY A 136 17.80 13.82 10.37
CA GLY A 136 18.87 13.10 11.07
C GLY A 136 19.91 12.48 10.15
N GLU A 137 19.62 12.38 8.85
CA GLU A 137 20.57 11.84 7.86
C GLU A 137 21.46 12.94 7.26
N THR A 138 22.71 12.58 6.95
CA THR A 138 23.63 13.48 6.26
C THR A 138 23.12 13.82 4.88
N ASP A 139 23.20 15.09 4.50
CA ASP A 139 22.80 15.64 3.19
C ASP A 139 21.34 15.31 2.82
N ALA A 140 20.46 15.16 3.82
CA ALA A 140 19.06 14.78 3.62
C ALA A 140 18.31 15.78 2.74
N TYR A 141 18.55 17.08 2.93
CA TYR A 141 17.92 18.13 2.15
C TYR A 141 18.36 18.08 0.68
N GLU A 142 19.66 18.00 0.44
CA GLU A 142 20.25 17.93 -0.90
C GLU A 142 19.77 16.69 -1.66
N ARG A 143 19.73 15.54 -1.00
CA ARG A 143 19.20 14.30 -1.57
C ARG A 143 17.70 14.41 -1.87
N GLY A 144 16.94 15.01 -0.96
CA GLY A 144 15.52 15.29 -1.17
C GLY A 144 15.27 16.20 -2.38
N GLN A 145 16.06 17.27 -2.53
CA GLN A 145 16.00 18.17 -3.68
C GLN A 145 16.37 17.46 -4.99
N ALA A 146 17.43 16.67 -4.98
CA ALA A 146 17.83 15.90 -6.16
C ALA A 146 16.71 14.91 -6.58
N ARG A 147 16.10 14.25 -5.61
CA ARG A 147 14.98 13.33 -5.87
C ARG A 147 13.76 14.03 -6.45
N LEU A 148 13.40 15.21 -5.92
CA LEU A 148 12.32 16.04 -6.48
C LEU A 148 12.63 16.47 -7.91
N GLN A 149 13.85 16.88 -8.19
CA GLN A 149 14.25 17.28 -9.53
C GLN A 149 14.16 16.11 -10.52
N GLU A 150 14.66 14.94 -10.15
CA GLU A 150 14.53 13.71 -10.94
C GLU A 150 13.07 13.39 -11.26
N LEU A 151 12.18 13.46 -10.27
CA LEU A 151 10.75 13.24 -10.45
C LEU A 151 10.12 14.26 -11.40
N MET A 152 10.48 15.51 -11.26
CA MET A 152 9.99 16.58 -12.14
C MET A 152 10.45 16.37 -13.59
N GLU A 153 11.67 15.89 -13.79
CA GLU A 153 12.20 15.55 -15.12
C GLU A 153 11.45 14.34 -15.71
N GLN A 154 11.23 13.29 -14.92
CA GLN A 154 10.45 12.12 -15.34
C GLN A 154 9.02 12.50 -15.75
N LEU A 155 8.35 13.36 -14.97
CA LEU A 155 6.99 13.82 -15.26
C LEU A 155 6.90 14.70 -16.53
N ARG A 156 8.00 15.33 -16.95
CA ARG A 156 8.08 16.13 -18.18
C ARG A 156 8.41 15.31 -19.41
N GLN A 157 8.90 14.07 -19.25
CA GLN A 157 9.22 13.24 -20.38
C GLN A 157 7.95 12.89 -21.17
N PRO A 158 7.99 12.94 -22.50
CA PRO A 158 6.86 12.52 -23.31
C PRO A 158 6.62 11.02 -23.07
N ILE A 159 5.36 10.69 -22.82
CA ILE A 159 4.95 9.29 -22.71
C ILE A 159 5.16 8.68 -24.09
N THR A 160 6.12 7.76 -24.22
CA THR A 160 6.16 6.90 -25.39
C THR A 160 4.91 6.03 -25.33
N PRO A 161 3.99 6.13 -26.32
CA PRO A 161 2.82 5.30 -26.31
C PRO A 161 3.29 3.85 -26.28
N ARG A 162 3.14 3.17 -25.15
CA ARG A 162 3.15 1.69 -25.21
C ARG A 162 2.05 1.35 -26.20
N ARG A 163 2.30 0.43 -27.11
CA ARG A 163 1.29 -0.12 -28.01
C ARG A 163 0.00 -0.21 -27.23
N GLY A 164 -1.02 0.56 -27.66
CA GLY A 164 -2.29 0.61 -26.97
C GLY A 164 -2.73 -0.81 -26.70
N LEU A 165 -3.22 -1.09 -25.52
CA LEU A 165 -3.88 -2.37 -25.27
C LEU A 165 -4.93 -2.48 -26.37
N ASP A 166 -4.74 -3.46 -27.25
CA ASP A 166 -5.71 -3.76 -28.28
C ASP A 166 -6.88 -4.46 -27.59
N PHE A 167 -7.94 -3.72 -27.42
CA PHE A 167 -9.20 -4.23 -26.84
C PHE A 167 -10.10 -4.86 -27.91
N SER A 168 -9.67 -4.87 -29.17
CA SER A 168 -10.38 -5.59 -30.21
C SER A 168 -10.33 -7.09 -29.91
N GLY A 169 -11.48 -7.71 -29.81
CA GLY A 169 -11.59 -9.14 -29.46
C GLY A 169 -11.76 -9.45 -27.97
N LEU A 170 -11.93 -8.44 -27.08
CA LEU A 170 -12.29 -8.71 -25.69
C LEU A 170 -13.61 -9.49 -25.58
N ASP A 171 -14.55 -9.26 -26.50
CA ASP A 171 -15.82 -9.98 -26.57
C ASP A 171 -15.65 -11.46 -26.94
N GLU A 172 -14.48 -11.85 -27.48
CA GLU A 172 -14.12 -13.22 -27.85
C GLU A 172 -13.30 -13.94 -26.77
N ILE A 173 -12.87 -13.23 -25.71
CA ILE A 173 -12.14 -13.83 -24.59
C ILE A 173 -13.12 -14.65 -23.77
N ALA A 174 -13.10 -15.96 -23.96
CA ALA A 174 -13.88 -16.87 -23.11
C ALA A 174 -13.46 -16.67 -21.64
N GLU A 175 -14.45 -16.61 -20.77
CA GLU A 175 -14.22 -16.56 -19.33
C GLU A 175 -13.26 -17.70 -18.92
N PRO A 176 -12.15 -17.43 -18.24
CA PRO A 176 -11.20 -18.48 -17.89
C PRO A 176 -11.94 -19.51 -16.99
N SER A 177 -11.75 -20.77 -17.29
CA SER A 177 -12.30 -21.82 -16.46
C SER A 177 -11.67 -21.74 -15.07
N PHE A 178 -12.47 -21.56 -14.03
CA PHE A 178 -12.02 -21.60 -12.64
C PHE A 178 -12.76 -22.70 -11.89
N ARG A 179 -12.10 -23.21 -10.86
CA ARG A 179 -12.71 -24.15 -9.93
C ARG A 179 -12.80 -23.50 -8.57
N SER A 180 -14.02 -23.30 -8.08
CA SER A 180 -14.23 -22.87 -6.71
C SER A 180 -13.99 -24.05 -5.76
N SER A 181 -13.30 -23.79 -4.65
CA SER A 181 -13.18 -24.75 -3.53
C SER A 181 -14.43 -24.79 -2.64
N PHE A 182 -15.36 -23.83 -2.85
CA PHE A 182 -16.61 -23.70 -2.10
C PHE A 182 -17.76 -23.72 -3.08
N SER A 183 -18.65 -24.71 -2.96
CA SER A 183 -19.77 -24.83 -3.89
C SER A 183 -20.81 -23.74 -3.67
N ARG A 184 -21.67 -23.49 -4.66
CA ARG A 184 -22.76 -22.53 -4.54
C ARG A 184 -23.69 -22.93 -3.39
N GLU A 185 -24.03 -24.20 -3.30
CA GLU A 185 -24.94 -24.73 -2.29
C GLU A 185 -24.34 -24.59 -0.88
N ASP A 186 -23.01 -24.79 -0.74
CA ASP A 186 -22.34 -24.61 0.54
C ASP A 186 -22.29 -23.13 0.93
N TYR A 187 -22.09 -22.24 -0.04
CA TYR A 187 -22.13 -20.80 0.19
C TYR A 187 -23.54 -20.34 0.66
N GLU A 188 -24.58 -20.75 -0.07
CA GLU A 188 -25.96 -20.39 0.28
C GLU A 188 -26.33 -20.94 1.67
N ARG A 189 -25.92 -22.18 1.99
CA ARG A 189 -26.13 -22.76 3.33
C ARG A 189 -25.37 -22.02 4.42
N ALA A 190 -24.14 -21.55 4.14
CA ALA A 190 -23.39 -20.75 5.09
C ALA A 190 -24.08 -19.40 5.37
N VAL A 191 -24.61 -18.76 4.34
CA VAL A 191 -25.38 -17.51 4.50
C VAL A 191 -26.64 -17.73 5.35
N ASP A 192 -27.36 -18.84 5.14
CA ASP A 192 -28.56 -19.18 5.93
C ASP A 192 -28.25 -19.50 7.41
N THR A 193 -26.97 -19.80 7.72
CA THR A 193 -26.55 -20.16 9.07
C THR A 193 -26.13 -18.93 9.90
N ILE A 194 -25.82 -17.82 9.28
CA ILE A 194 -25.44 -16.55 9.90
C ILE A 194 -26.66 -15.76 10.35
#